data_3be84a3e8e7786a2a66768771a48d185
#
_entry.id   3be84a3e8e7786a2a66768771a48d185
#
_cell.length_a   1.000
_cell.length_b   1.000
_cell.length_c   1.000
_cell.angle_alpha   90.00
_cell.angle_beta   90.00
_cell.angle_gamma   90.00
#
_symmetry.space_group_name_H-M   'P 1'
#
loop_
_entity.id
_entity.type
_entity.pdbx_description
1 polymer ?
#
loop_
_entity_poly.entity_id
_entity_poly.type
_entity_poly.pdbx_seq_one_letter_code
_entity_poly.pdbx_strand_id
1 'polypeptide(L)'
;MAKLADYIACSLIYHNGNKFEIDEESTIMPCVYEDSDEYIKEYWGDDEFIGKFPVTYKGKEVQVLVFKDYEEYFGVFKDEENKGMKTYIVVQEFSEPEKEPKIIAQFNERWQAEHYSWHHEGRLWVYEMSK
;
A
#
# COMPACT_ATOMS: atom_id res chain seq x y z
N MET A 1 9.91 -14.66 8.68
CA MET A 1 9.14 -13.41 8.61
C MET A 1 9.23 -12.83 7.22
N ALA A 2 8.10 -12.44 6.68
CA ALA A 2 8.09 -11.79 5.38
C ALA A 2 8.79 -10.42 5.47
N LYS A 3 9.54 -10.08 4.44
CA LYS A 3 10.21 -8.80 4.34
C LYS A 3 9.18 -7.72 4.01
N LEU A 4 9.21 -6.62 4.71
CA LEU A 4 8.35 -5.47 4.46
C LEU A 4 9.04 -4.50 3.51
N ALA A 5 8.28 -3.90 2.62
CA ALA A 5 8.79 -2.95 1.65
C ALA A 5 7.85 -1.76 1.51
N ASP A 6 8.40 -0.62 1.13
CA ASP A 6 7.64 0.59 0.87
C ASP A 6 6.99 0.51 -0.51
N TYR A 7 5.69 0.79 -0.55
CA TYR A 7 4.91 0.84 -1.78
C TYR A 7 4.17 2.17 -1.87
N ILE A 8 3.85 2.55 -3.08
CA ILE A 8 3.01 3.71 -3.34
C ILE A 8 1.73 3.24 -4.04
N ALA A 9 0.60 3.63 -3.48
CA ALA A 9 -0.70 3.44 -4.11
C ALA A 9 -1.15 4.78 -4.70
N CYS A 10 -1.56 4.79 -5.96
CA CYS A 10 -1.95 6.00 -6.65
C CYS A 10 -3.08 5.74 -7.64
N SER A 11 -3.82 6.79 -7.97
CA SER A 11 -4.79 6.74 -9.04
C SER A 11 -4.10 6.79 -10.39
N LEU A 12 -4.65 6.07 -11.36
CA LEU A 12 -4.10 6.01 -12.71
C LEU A 12 -5.09 6.56 -13.72
N ILE A 13 -4.55 7.20 -14.76
CA ILE A 13 -5.31 7.63 -15.93
C ILE A 13 -5.14 6.56 -16.99
N TYR A 14 -6.25 6.01 -17.47
CA TYR A 14 -6.24 4.99 -18.52
C TYR A 14 -6.15 5.64 -19.90
N HIS A 15 -5.25 5.12 -20.70
CA HIS A 15 -5.11 5.45 -22.12
C HIS A 15 -5.39 4.23 -22.97
N ASN A 16 -5.81 4.45 -24.21
CA ASN A 16 -6.10 3.33 -25.13
C ASN A 16 -4.89 2.41 -25.33
N GLY A 17 -5.14 1.11 -25.44
CA GLY A 17 -4.09 0.12 -25.62
C GLY A 17 -3.42 -0.33 -24.33
N ASN A 18 -4.14 -0.27 -23.20
CA ASN A 18 -3.65 -0.65 -21.87
C ASN A 18 -2.41 0.13 -21.44
N LYS A 19 -2.42 1.42 -21.74
CA LYS A 19 -1.40 2.34 -21.23
C LYS A 19 -1.96 3.10 -20.06
N PHE A 20 -1.14 3.30 -19.03
CA PHE A 20 -1.52 3.97 -17.81
C PHE A 20 -0.54 5.09 -17.49
N GLU A 21 -1.06 6.14 -16.88
CA GLU A 21 -0.27 7.27 -16.41
C GLU A 21 -0.66 7.57 -14.97
N ILE A 22 0.30 7.93 -14.13
CA ILE A 22 0.01 8.32 -12.76
C ILE A 22 -0.70 9.66 -12.76
N ASP A 23 -1.85 9.72 -12.09
CA ASP A 23 -2.57 10.97 -11.90
C ASP A 23 -1.90 11.76 -10.76
N GLU A 24 -1.06 12.71 -11.13
CA GLU A 24 -0.31 13.51 -10.18
C GLU A 24 -1.18 14.46 -9.35
N GLU A 25 -2.40 14.74 -9.80
CA GLU A 25 -3.34 15.56 -9.06
C GLU A 25 -4.06 14.77 -7.97
N SER A 26 -4.04 13.45 -8.05
CA SER A 26 -4.64 12.60 -7.03
C SER A 26 -3.68 12.39 -5.86
N THR A 27 -4.24 11.99 -4.74
CA THR A 27 -3.45 11.70 -3.56
C THR A 27 -2.65 10.42 -3.74
N ILE A 28 -1.34 10.52 -3.71
CA ILE A 28 -0.45 9.37 -3.66
C ILE A 28 -0.31 8.98 -2.19
N MET A 29 -0.62 7.72 -1.87
CA MET A 29 -0.51 7.22 -0.49
C MET A 29 0.67 6.26 -0.37
N PRO A 30 1.75 6.69 0.32
CA PRO A 30 2.82 5.76 0.64
C PRO A 30 2.36 4.79 1.73
N CYS A 31 2.58 3.51 1.49
CA CYS A 31 2.19 2.43 2.40
C CYS A 31 3.31 1.41 2.47
N VAL A 32 3.33 0.63 3.54
CA VAL A 32 4.28 -0.46 3.66
C VAL A 32 3.50 -1.76 3.68
N TYR A 33 3.85 -2.66 2.77
CA TYR A 33 3.23 -3.96 2.64
C TYR A 33 4.29 -5.06 2.70
N GLU A 34 3.82 -6.27 2.88
CA GLU A 34 4.64 -7.44 2.71
C GLU A 34 5.17 -7.50 1.27
N ASP A 35 6.48 -7.72 1.11
CA ASP A 35 7.15 -7.66 -0.20
C ASP A 35 6.79 -8.88 -1.05
N SER A 36 5.59 -8.86 -1.59
CA SER A 36 5.18 -9.84 -2.60
C SER A 36 4.01 -9.32 -3.42
N ASP A 37 4.04 -9.61 -4.72
CA ASP A 37 2.92 -9.27 -5.62
C ASP A 37 1.65 -10.01 -5.18
N GLU A 38 1.79 -11.23 -4.68
CA GLU A 38 0.65 -12.02 -4.20
C GLU A 38 -0.03 -11.38 -2.99
N TYR A 39 0.76 -10.86 -2.05
CA TYR A 39 0.20 -10.16 -0.90
C TYR A 39 -0.57 -8.91 -1.33
N ILE A 40 -0.02 -8.14 -2.25
CA ILE A 40 -0.68 -6.93 -2.76
C ILE A 40 -2.01 -7.29 -3.45
N LYS A 41 -2.03 -8.36 -4.23
CA LYS A 41 -3.25 -8.84 -4.89
C LYS A 41 -4.31 -9.26 -3.88
N GLU A 42 -3.91 -9.92 -2.80
CA GLU A 42 -4.83 -10.29 -1.73
C GLU A 42 -5.35 -9.09 -0.97
N TYR A 43 -4.48 -8.13 -0.70
CA TYR A 43 -4.86 -6.91 0.02
C TYR A 43 -5.91 -6.11 -0.75
N TRP A 44 -5.76 -6.05 -2.08
CA TRP A 44 -6.69 -5.37 -2.97
C TRP A 44 -7.72 -6.34 -3.58
N GLY A 45 -8.05 -7.40 -2.87
CA GLY A 45 -8.85 -8.51 -3.36
C GLY A 45 -10.28 -8.16 -3.79
N ASP A 46 -10.83 -7.04 -3.31
CA ASP A 46 -12.15 -6.58 -3.74
C ASP A 46 -12.13 -5.89 -5.10
N ASP A 47 -10.94 -5.55 -5.61
CA ASP A 47 -10.76 -4.89 -6.89
C ASP A 47 -10.33 -5.89 -7.96
N GLU A 48 -10.69 -5.61 -9.21
CA GLU A 48 -10.28 -6.44 -10.33
C GLU A 48 -8.81 -6.19 -10.66
N PHE A 49 -8.00 -7.25 -10.61
CA PHE A 49 -6.60 -7.17 -11.01
C PHE A 49 -6.47 -7.19 -12.52
N ILE A 50 -5.95 -6.13 -13.11
CA ILE A 50 -5.80 -5.99 -14.57
C ILE A 50 -4.48 -6.59 -15.04
N GLY A 51 -3.39 -6.32 -14.35
CA GLY A 51 -2.06 -6.79 -14.73
C GLY A 51 -0.96 -5.90 -14.20
N LYS A 52 0.26 -6.16 -14.66
CA LYS A 52 1.44 -5.38 -14.31
C LYS A 52 1.88 -4.60 -15.55
N PHE A 53 1.91 -3.27 -15.43
CA PHE A 53 2.20 -2.39 -16.56
C PHE A 53 3.26 -1.35 -16.19
N PRO A 54 4.06 -0.90 -17.16
CA PRO A 54 5.02 0.17 -16.93
C PRO A 54 4.34 1.54 -16.88
N VAL A 55 4.74 2.36 -15.91
CA VAL A 55 4.35 3.78 -15.84
C VAL A 55 5.57 4.62 -15.51
N THR A 56 5.51 5.91 -15.81
CA THR A 56 6.58 6.83 -15.46
C THR A 56 6.26 7.53 -14.14
N TYR A 57 7.19 7.44 -13.19
CA TYR A 57 7.07 8.09 -11.90
C TYR A 57 8.38 8.85 -11.61
N LYS A 58 8.28 10.17 -11.44
CA LYS A 58 9.44 11.05 -11.21
C LYS A 58 10.55 10.84 -12.22
N GLY A 59 10.17 10.71 -13.50
CA GLY A 59 11.13 10.54 -14.59
C GLY A 59 11.71 9.14 -14.75
N LYS A 60 11.24 8.17 -13.96
CA LYS A 60 11.69 6.78 -14.04
C LYS A 60 10.55 5.86 -14.40
N GLU A 61 10.84 4.83 -15.18
CA GLU A 61 9.87 3.78 -15.47
C GLU A 61 9.79 2.82 -14.30
N VAL A 62 8.57 2.62 -13.77
CA VAL A 62 8.30 1.65 -12.71
C VAL A 62 7.21 0.69 -13.15
N GLN A 63 7.28 -0.55 -12.67
CA GLN A 63 6.25 -1.55 -12.94
C GLN A 63 5.19 -1.48 -11.85
N VAL A 64 3.95 -1.21 -12.25
CA VAL A 64 2.84 -1.09 -11.31
C VAL A 64 1.88 -2.25 -11.45
N LEU A 65 1.33 -2.69 -10.32
CA LEU A 65 0.20 -3.61 -10.28
C LEU A 65 -1.06 -2.78 -10.45
N VAL A 66 -1.82 -3.03 -11.51
CA VAL A 66 -3.00 -2.23 -11.86
C VAL A 66 -4.26 -2.94 -11.41
N PHE A 67 -5.10 -2.23 -10.69
CA PHE A 67 -6.39 -2.70 -10.20
C PHE A 67 -7.48 -1.78 -10.71
N LYS A 68 -8.65 -2.35 -10.96
CA LYS A 68 -9.82 -1.59 -11.40
C LYS A 68 -10.92 -1.69 -10.34
N ASP A 69 -11.42 -0.53 -9.89
CA ASP A 69 -12.54 -0.42 -8.98
C ASP A 69 -13.62 0.43 -9.67
N TYR A 70 -14.72 -0.19 -10.07
CA TYR A 70 -15.77 0.42 -10.90
C TYR A 70 -15.19 0.95 -12.22
N GLU A 71 -15.14 2.24 -12.40
CA GLU A 71 -14.58 2.87 -13.60
C GLU A 71 -13.19 3.48 -13.37
N GLU A 72 -12.67 3.33 -12.17
CA GLU A 72 -11.38 3.91 -11.79
C GLU A 72 -10.29 2.87 -11.76
N TYR A 73 -9.06 3.31 -12.10
CA TYR A 73 -7.88 2.46 -12.07
C TYR A 73 -6.93 2.93 -10.98
N PHE A 74 -6.35 1.98 -10.26
CA PHE A 74 -5.36 2.23 -9.23
C PHE A 74 -4.09 1.46 -9.52
N GLY A 75 -2.96 2.05 -9.20
CA GLY A 75 -1.67 1.38 -9.32
C GLY A 75 -0.98 1.27 -7.98
N VAL A 76 -0.32 0.15 -7.75
CA VAL A 76 0.53 -0.08 -6.58
C VAL A 76 1.90 -0.49 -7.07
N PHE A 77 2.94 0.21 -6.62
CA PHE A 77 4.31 -0.11 -7.00
C PHE A 77 5.26 0.11 -5.85
N LYS A 78 6.39 -0.59 -5.91
CA LYS A 78 7.43 -0.51 -4.89
C LYS A 78 8.25 0.77 -5.05
N ASP A 79 8.33 1.56 -3.98
CA ASP A 79 9.15 2.77 -3.96
C ASP A 79 10.48 2.47 -3.26
N GLU A 80 11.54 2.35 -4.03
CA GLU A 80 12.87 2.06 -3.51
C GLU A 80 13.61 3.31 -3.02
N GLU A 81 13.09 4.51 -3.31
CA GLU A 81 13.75 5.76 -2.97
C GLU A 81 13.40 6.29 -1.57
N ASN A 82 12.36 5.74 -0.94
CA ASN A 82 11.83 6.22 0.33
C ASN A 82 12.50 5.55 1.54
N LYS A 83 13.81 5.33 1.46
CA LYS A 83 14.56 4.71 2.55
C LYS A 83 14.91 5.76 3.61
N GLY A 84 14.67 5.44 4.88
CA GLY A 84 15.06 6.29 6.01
C GLY A 84 13.95 7.16 6.58
N MET A 85 12.73 7.08 6.09
CA MET A 85 11.59 7.78 6.69
C MET A 85 11.07 7.03 7.91
N LYS A 86 10.41 7.76 8.82
CA LYS A 86 9.76 7.14 9.97
C LYS A 86 8.64 6.22 9.50
N THR A 87 8.51 5.08 10.15
CA THR A 87 7.46 4.12 9.85
C THR A 87 6.53 4.00 11.05
N TYR A 88 5.23 4.02 10.78
CA TYR A 88 4.21 3.81 11.79
C TYR A 88 3.51 2.50 11.52
N ILE A 89 3.51 1.61 12.49
CA ILE A 89 2.89 0.30 12.35
C ILE A 89 1.56 0.27 13.09
N VAL A 90 0.60 -0.45 12.50
CA VAL A 90 -0.67 -0.74 13.15
C VAL A 90 -0.64 -2.21 13.56
N VAL A 91 -0.77 -2.46 14.84
CA VAL A 91 -0.68 -3.79 15.43
C VAL A 91 -2.06 -4.19 15.93
N GLN A 92 -2.50 -5.38 15.55
CA GLN A 92 -3.73 -5.95 16.05
C GLN A 92 -3.43 -6.88 17.23
N GLU A 93 -4.06 -6.59 18.38
CA GLU A 93 -4.01 -7.48 19.54
C GLU A 93 -5.22 -8.41 19.53
N PHE A 94 -4.99 -9.62 19.95
CA PHE A 94 -6.03 -10.62 20.10
C PHE A 94 -6.32 -10.83 21.58
N SER A 95 -7.58 -11.05 21.92
CA SER A 95 -8.00 -11.31 23.30
C SER A 95 -7.56 -12.67 23.82
N GLU A 96 -7.15 -13.55 22.93
CA GLU A 96 -6.68 -14.88 23.27
C GLU A 96 -5.17 -14.84 23.58
N PRO A 97 -4.73 -15.30 24.77
CA PRO A 97 -3.34 -15.21 25.17
C PRO A 97 -2.38 -16.05 24.31
N GLU A 98 -2.91 -16.99 23.53
CA GLU A 98 -2.12 -17.84 22.65
C GLU A 98 -1.77 -17.19 21.31
N LYS A 99 -2.44 -16.08 20.97
CA LYS A 99 -2.18 -15.38 19.72
C LYS A 99 -1.29 -14.18 19.96
N GLU A 100 -0.18 -14.13 19.23
CA GLU A 100 0.73 -13.01 19.28
C GLU A 100 0.16 -11.80 18.53
N PRO A 101 0.47 -10.56 18.96
CA PRO A 101 0.09 -9.37 18.22
C PRO A 101 0.64 -9.42 16.79
N LYS A 102 -0.18 -9.02 15.84
CA LYS A 102 0.18 -9.07 14.43
C LYS A 102 0.24 -7.67 13.84
N ILE A 103 1.31 -7.36 13.11
CA ILE A 103 1.40 -6.13 12.33
C ILE A 103 0.50 -6.30 11.10
N ILE A 104 -0.54 -5.46 11.01
CA ILE A 104 -1.51 -5.56 9.92
C ILE A 104 -1.36 -4.48 8.88
N ALA A 105 -0.67 -3.37 9.20
CA ALA A 105 -0.42 -2.31 8.25
C ALA A 105 0.78 -1.48 8.69
N GLN A 106 1.41 -0.80 7.74
CA GLN A 106 2.48 0.14 8.01
C GLN A 106 2.31 1.38 7.13
N PHE A 107 2.63 2.54 7.68
CA PHE A 107 2.47 3.81 6.98
C PHE A 107 3.68 4.70 7.25
N ASN A 108 3.96 5.61 6.34
CA ASN A 108 5.04 6.59 6.51
C ASN A 108 4.61 7.84 7.27
N GLU A 109 3.30 8.04 7.42
CA GLU A 109 2.72 9.17 8.13
C GLU A 109 1.85 8.68 9.28
N ARG A 110 2.00 9.33 10.45
CA ARG A 110 1.24 8.94 11.64
C ARG A 110 -0.27 9.07 11.44
N TRP A 111 -0.72 10.14 10.78
CA TRP A 111 -2.15 10.36 10.56
C TRP A 111 -2.79 9.25 9.73
N GLN A 112 -2.02 8.68 8.78
CA GLN A 112 -2.50 7.56 7.96
C GLN A 112 -2.71 6.31 8.82
N ALA A 113 -1.75 6.02 9.71
CA ALA A 113 -1.86 4.87 10.61
C ALA A 113 -3.03 5.02 11.57
N GLU A 114 -3.20 6.22 12.16
CA GLU A 114 -4.31 6.50 13.06
C GLU A 114 -5.66 6.40 12.34
N HIS A 115 -5.75 6.95 11.13
CA HIS A 115 -6.96 6.87 10.32
C HIS A 115 -7.32 5.42 10.01
N TYR A 116 -6.34 4.62 9.64
CA TYR A 116 -6.53 3.19 9.39
C TYR A 116 -7.06 2.48 10.64
N SER A 117 -6.46 2.76 11.81
CA SER A 117 -6.87 2.11 13.05
C SER A 117 -8.30 2.46 13.46
N TRP A 118 -8.76 3.68 13.16
CA TRP A 118 -10.12 4.12 13.49
C TRP A 118 -11.19 3.46 12.62
N HIS A 119 -10.84 3.06 11.40
CA HIS A 119 -11.78 2.48 10.44
C HIS A 119 -11.76 0.95 10.38
N HIS A 120 -10.94 0.32 11.20
CA HIS A 120 -10.88 -1.15 11.28
C HIS A 120 -11.38 -1.62 12.64
N GLU A 121 -12.10 -2.75 12.62
CA GLU A 121 -12.60 -3.37 13.84
C GLU A 121 -11.46 -4.10 14.57
N GLY A 122 -11.54 -4.09 15.91
CA GLY A 122 -10.61 -4.79 16.76
C GLY A 122 -9.78 -3.85 17.61
N ARG A 123 -8.90 -4.44 18.40
CA ARG A 123 -7.96 -3.68 19.24
C ARG A 123 -6.71 -3.38 18.42
N LEU A 124 -6.63 -2.15 17.95
CA LEU A 124 -5.52 -1.71 17.11
C LEU A 124 -4.70 -0.65 17.84
N TRP A 125 -3.39 -0.77 17.72
CA TRP A 125 -2.43 0.14 18.32
C TRP A 125 -1.48 0.67 17.25
N VAL A 126 -1.15 1.95 17.36
CA VAL A 126 -0.20 2.60 16.44
C VAL A 126 1.12 2.81 17.17
N TYR A 127 2.20 2.29 16.61
CA TYR A 127 3.55 2.44 17.15
C TYR A 127 4.44 3.12 16.12
N GLU A 128 5.33 4.00 16.60
CA GLU A 128 6.36 4.60 15.76
C GLU A 128 7.60 3.71 15.78
N MET A 129 8.10 3.39 14.58
CA MET A 129 9.36 2.69 14.43
C MET A 129 10.38 3.60 13.77
N SER A 130 11.52 3.80 14.41
CA SER A 130 12.66 4.52 13.84
C SER A 130 13.55 3.54 13.09
N LYS A 131 13.87 3.89 11.85
CA LYS A 131 14.87 3.12 11.09
C LYS A 131 16.26 3.70 11.34
#